data_17a35da2d1343827955006b2202b2b10
#
_entry.id   17a35da2d1343827955006b2202b2b10
#
_cell.length_a   1.000
_cell.length_b   1.000
_cell.length_c   1.000
_cell.angle_alpha   90.00
_cell.angle_beta   90.00
_cell.angle_gamma   90.00
#
_symmetry.space_group_name_H-M   'P 1'
#
loop_
_entity.id
_entity.type
_entity.pdbx_description
1 polymer ?
#
loop_
_entity_poly.entity_id
_entity_poly.type
_entity_poly.pdbx_seq_one_letter_code
_entity_poly.pdbx_strand_id
1 'polypeptide(L)'
;DREITDTTHLLAEFPSGLTLVVAGSTVNQVGLPEMLRGRQATLYFASQGNKVELKPESIFSEEIDADTFSDPRPTERIEVLEKHFFDCIRSNQTPIPNVDLAFRSHVVLCLAEMSERLGLALFYDEKSRKITTGDGRVVPPLTYTTLVPKLG
;
A
#
# COMPACT_ATOMS: atom_id res chain seq x y z
N ASP A 1 25.83 0.50 13.97
CA ASP A 1 25.32 1.43 12.96
C ASP A 1 24.55 0.63 11.93
N ARG A 2 23.29 1.05 11.62
CA ARG A 2 22.46 0.40 10.61
C ARG A 2 22.72 1.05 9.27
N GLU A 3 22.93 0.24 8.23
CA GLU A 3 23.05 0.71 6.84
C GLU A 3 21.67 1.01 6.20
N ILE A 4 20.59 0.58 6.86
CA ILE A 4 19.20 0.75 6.40
C ILE A 4 18.49 1.69 7.36
N THR A 5 17.72 2.61 6.82
CA THR A 5 16.89 3.55 7.59
C THR A 5 15.89 2.77 8.44
N ASP A 6 15.70 3.19 9.68
CA ASP A 6 14.72 2.61 10.61
C ASP A 6 13.37 3.34 10.61
N THR A 7 13.26 4.40 9.83
CA THR A 7 12.04 5.18 9.64
C THR A 7 11.86 5.49 8.16
N THR A 8 10.71 5.16 7.62
CA THR A 8 10.36 5.35 6.22
C THR A 8 9.06 6.11 6.09
N HIS A 9 9.03 7.14 5.26
CA HIS A 9 7.83 7.85 4.86
C HIS A 9 7.64 7.73 3.35
N LEU A 10 6.45 7.31 2.95
CA LEU A 10 6.03 7.23 1.56
C LEU A 10 4.81 8.13 1.35
N LEU A 11 4.83 8.94 0.32
CA LEU A 11 3.68 9.64 -0.21
C LEU A 11 3.50 9.24 -1.67
N ALA A 12 2.34 8.67 -2.01
CA ALA A 12 2.00 8.34 -3.38
C ALA A 12 0.64 8.93 -3.77
N GLU A 13 0.60 9.57 -4.92
CA GLU A 13 -0.63 10.14 -5.50
C GLU A 13 -1.06 9.31 -6.72
N PHE A 14 -2.34 9.02 -6.79
CA PHE A 14 -2.93 8.24 -7.87
C PHE A 14 -3.78 9.13 -8.78
N PRO A 15 -3.88 8.80 -10.08
CA PRO A 15 -4.72 9.54 -11.03
C PRO A 15 -6.20 9.63 -10.62
N SER A 16 -6.66 8.71 -9.75
CA SER A 16 -8.02 8.72 -9.17
C SER A 16 -8.25 9.83 -8.14
N GLY A 17 -7.21 10.57 -7.74
CA GLY A 17 -7.24 11.53 -6.64
C GLY A 17 -7.02 10.90 -5.25
N LEU A 18 -6.77 9.60 -5.19
CA LEU A 18 -6.36 8.94 -3.94
C LEU A 18 -4.92 9.32 -3.60
N THR A 19 -4.67 9.65 -2.34
CA THR A 19 -3.33 9.81 -1.78
C THR A 19 -3.09 8.71 -0.77
N LEU A 20 -2.00 7.96 -0.94
CA LEU A 20 -1.50 6.97 0.01
C LEU A 20 -0.37 7.58 0.83
N VAL A 21 -0.50 7.53 2.15
CA VAL A 21 0.56 7.89 3.09
C VAL A 21 0.94 6.66 3.90
N VAL A 22 2.20 6.27 3.84
CA VAL A 22 2.74 5.21 4.69
C VAL A 22 3.83 5.82 5.56
N ALA A 23 3.69 5.64 6.86
CA ALA A 23 4.71 6.02 7.82
C ALA A 23 5.06 4.79 8.67
N GLY A 24 6.22 4.24 8.43
CA GLY A 24 6.74 3.07 9.13
C GLY A 24 7.96 3.42 9.96
N SER A 25 8.08 2.80 11.12
CA SER A 25 9.28 2.92 11.94
C SER A 25 9.56 1.61 12.68
N THR A 26 10.82 1.25 12.76
CA THR A 26 11.31 0.13 13.58
C THR A 26 11.98 0.60 14.88
N VAL A 27 11.91 1.90 15.18
CA VAL A 27 12.50 2.50 16.38
C VAL A 27 11.75 2.07 17.64
N ASN A 28 10.43 1.97 17.56
CA ASN A 28 9.57 1.54 18.67
C ASN A 28 8.32 0.81 18.13
N GLN A 29 7.50 0.31 19.04
CA GLN A 29 6.30 -0.44 18.70
C GLN A 29 5.02 0.41 18.55
N VAL A 30 5.13 1.74 18.63
CA VAL A 30 3.99 2.64 18.46
C VAL A 30 3.78 2.90 16.97
N GLY A 31 2.68 2.42 16.42
CA GLY A 31 2.26 2.65 15.03
C GLY A 31 1.28 3.79 14.89
N LEU A 32 1.11 4.27 13.66
CA LEU A 32 -0.01 5.13 13.30
C LEU A 32 -1.27 4.28 13.07
N PRO A 33 -2.46 4.83 13.34
CA PRO A 33 -3.69 4.11 13.01
C PRO A 33 -3.84 3.95 11.49
N GLU A 34 -4.22 2.75 11.09
CA GLU A 34 -4.57 2.45 9.70
C GLU A 34 -5.97 2.99 9.41
N MET A 35 -6.10 3.84 8.39
CA MET A 35 -7.38 4.47 8.08
C MET A 35 -7.53 4.80 6.60
N LEU A 36 -8.78 4.83 6.15
CA LEU A 36 -9.18 5.40 4.87
C LEU A 36 -10.06 6.62 5.13
N ARG A 37 -9.53 7.81 4.80
CA ARG A 37 -10.21 9.08 5.00
C ARG A 37 -11.03 9.44 3.77
N GLY A 38 -12.33 9.49 3.91
CA GLY A 38 -13.26 10.00 2.92
C GLY A 38 -13.71 11.43 3.23
N ARG A 39 -14.54 11.99 2.37
CA ARG A 39 -15.11 13.32 2.55
C ARG A 39 -16.15 13.36 3.68
N GLN A 40 -16.93 12.30 3.80
CA GLN A 40 -18.09 12.27 4.70
C GLN A 40 -17.84 11.44 5.97
N ALA A 41 -16.92 10.48 5.88
CA ALA A 41 -16.59 9.58 6.98
C ALA A 41 -15.16 9.05 6.84
N THR A 42 -14.62 8.53 7.93
CA THR A 42 -13.35 7.82 7.99
C THR A 42 -13.58 6.38 8.41
N LEU A 43 -12.94 5.45 7.71
CA LEU A 43 -12.85 4.04 8.10
C LEU A 43 -11.54 3.82 8.85
N TYR A 44 -11.62 3.24 10.03
CA TYR A 44 -10.46 2.81 10.82
C TYR A 44 -10.36 1.29 10.77
N PHE A 45 -9.18 0.80 10.45
CA PHE A 45 -8.90 -0.63 10.43
C PHE A 45 -8.25 -1.03 11.76
N ALA A 46 -8.74 -2.09 12.37
CA ALA A 46 -8.25 -2.57 13.65
C ALA A 46 -8.21 -4.10 13.67
N SER A 47 -7.50 -4.65 14.64
CA SER A 47 -7.46 -6.10 14.89
C SER A 47 -7.04 -6.90 13.65
N GLN A 48 -6.01 -6.45 12.94
CA GLN A 48 -5.48 -7.12 11.74
C GLN A 48 -6.56 -7.30 10.64
N GLY A 49 -7.33 -6.24 10.39
CA GLY A 49 -8.38 -6.24 9.37
C GLY A 49 -9.70 -6.91 9.79
N ASN A 50 -9.76 -7.49 10.99
CA ASN A 50 -11.00 -8.16 11.44
C ASN A 50 -12.08 -7.19 11.94
N LYS A 51 -11.73 -5.94 12.14
CA LYS A 51 -12.64 -4.91 12.61
C LYS A 51 -12.46 -3.64 11.79
N VAL A 52 -13.56 -3.09 11.29
CA VAL A 52 -13.60 -1.80 10.60
C VAL A 52 -14.60 -0.91 11.32
N GLU A 53 -14.16 0.26 11.74
CA GLU A 53 -15.02 1.26 12.37
C GLU A 53 -15.27 2.40 11.38
N LEU A 54 -16.54 2.66 11.10
CA LEU A 54 -16.99 3.83 10.34
C LEU A 54 -17.26 4.98 11.32
N LYS A 55 -16.56 6.08 11.14
CA LYS A 55 -16.80 7.32 11.92
C LYS A 55 -17.15 8.44 10.95
N PRO A 56 -18.40 8.95 10.99
CA PRO A 56 -18.80 10.10 10.17
C PRO A 56 -18.06 11.37 10.62
N GLU A 57 -17.82 12.26 9.67
CA GLU A 57 -17.44 13.64 10.00
C GLU A 57 -18.61 14.35 10.68
N SER A 58 -18.33 15.25 11.61
CA SER A 58 -19.36 15.89 12.46
C SER A 58 -20.48 16.57 11.66
N ILE A 59 -20.16 17.14 10.50
CA ILE A 59 -21.14 17.80 9.62
C ILE A 59 -22.07 16.83 8.90
N PHE A 60 -21.78 15.54 8.89
CA PHE A 60 -22.58 14.48 8.26
C PHE A 60 -23.15 13.49 9.28
N SER A 61 -23.04 13.79 10.58
CA SER A 61 -23.51 12.89 11.64
C SER A 61 -25.02 12.70 11.70
N GLU A 62 -25.80 13.57 11.05
CA GLU A 62 -27.25 13.41 10.89
C GLU A 62 -27.64 12.55 9.67
N GLU A 63 -26.68 12.36 8.71
CA GLU A 63 -26.91 11.63 7.47
C GLU A 63 -26.28 10.22 7.50
N ILE A 64 -25.22 10.06 8.28
CA ILE A 64 -24.43 8.83 8.36
C ILE A 64 -24.26 8.44 9.83
N ASP A 65 -24.72 7.26 10.18
CA ASP A 65 -24.52 6.69 11.51
C ASP A 65 -23.11 6.08 11.63
N ALA A 66 -22.52 6.21 12.81
CA ALA A 66 -21.32 5.46 13.15
C ALA A 66 -21.63 3.97 13.20
N ASP A 67 -20.75 3.15 12.63
CA ASP A 67 -20.97 1.70 12.59
C ASP A 67 -19.66 0.93 12.82
N THR A 68 -19.79 -0.32 13.19
CA THR A 68 -18.65 -1.22 13.41
C THR A 68 -18.92 -2.57 12.76
N PHE A 69 -18.09 -2.91 11.81
CA PHE A 69 -18.10 -4.20 11.12
C PHE A 69 -17.04 -5.10 11.75
N SER A 70 -17.41 -6.29 12.11
CA SER A 70 -16.49 -7.29 12.66
C SER A 70 -16.69 -8.62 11.96
N ASP A 71 -15.59 -9.21 11.46
CA ASP A 71 -15.57 -10.58 10.97
C ASP A 71 -14.76 -11.44 11.94
N PRO A 72 -15.34 -12.46 12.57
CA PRO A 72 -14.61 -13.35 13.47
C PRO A 72 -13.59 -14.22 12.75
N ARG A 73 -13.62 -14.28 11.40
CA ARG A 73 -12.67 -15.05 10.61
C ARG A 73 -11.39 -14.22 10.41
N PRO A 74 -10.24 -14.70 10.87
CA PRO A 74 -8.97 -14.01 10.64
C PRO A 74 -8.61 -14.09 9.16
N THR A 75 -8.78 -12.98 8.42
CA THR A 75 -8.56 -12.95 6.97
C THR A 75 -7.10 -12.70 6.59
N GLU A 76 -6.31 -12.09 7.48
CA GLU A 76 -4.91 -11.74 7.23
C GLU A 76 -3.90 -12.75 7.79
N ARG A 77 -4.37 -13.83 8.45
CA ARG A 77 -3.46 -14.86 8.94
C ARG A 77 -2.88 -15.68 7.79
N ILE A 78 -1.58 -15.92 7.86
CA ILE A 78 -0.84 -16.62 6.81
C ILE A 78 -1.42 -18.02 6.54
N GLU A 79 -1.84 -18.73 7.56
CA GLU A 79 -2.40 -20.07 7.43
C GLU A 79 -3.73 -20.08 6.65
N VAL A 80 -4.52 -19.01 6.79
CA VAL A 80 -5.78 -18.84 6.06
C VAL A 80 -5.50 -18.54 4.58
N LEU A 81 -4.52 -17.69 4.31
CA LEU A 81 -4.10 -17.36 2.94
C LEU A 81 -3.49 -18.57 2.22
N GLU A 82 -2.63 -19.32 2.90
CA GLU A 82 -2.04 -20.56 2.36
C GLU A 82 -3.12 -21.61 2.06
N LYS A 83 -4.03 -21.84 3.00
CA LYS A 83 -5.14 -22.76 2.77
C LYS A 83 -5.98 -22.33 1.56
N HIS A 84 -6.34 -21.06 1.49
CA HIS A 84 -7.09 -20.51 0.36
C HIS A 84 -6.35 -20.69 -0.96
N PHE A 85 -5.05 -20.46 -0.99
CA PHE A 85 -4.21 -20.68 -2.18
C PHE A 85 -4.26 -22.15 -2.66
N PHE A 86 -4.07 -23.11 -1.75
CA PHE A 86 -4.16 -24.54 -2.10
C PHE A 86 -5.57 -24.97 -2.54
N ASP A 87 -6.61 -24.41 -1.92
CA ASP A 87 -8.00 -24.69 -2.32
C ASP A 87 -8.28 -24.13 -3.73
N CYS A 88 -7.74 -22.96 -4.07
CA CYS A 88 -7.81 -22.38 -5.41
C CYS A 88 -7.10 -23.24 -6.46
N ILE A 89 -5.92 -23.81 -6.13
CA ILE A 89 -5.23 -24.75 -7.03
C ILE A 89 -6.11 -25.99 -7.30
N ARG A 90 -6.71 -26.59 -6.26
CA ARG A 90 -7.55 -27.79 -6.41
C ARG A 90 -8.83 -27.53 -7.19
N SER A 91 -9.41 -26.34 -7.04
CA SER A 91 -10.67 -25.93 -7.69
C SER A 91 -10.48 -25.18 -9.00
N ASN A 92 -9.22 -24.94 -9.44
CA ASN A 92 -8.88 -24.12 -10.60
C ASN A 92 -9.48 -22.71 -10.53
N GLN A 93 -9.45 -22.10 -9.34
CA GLN A 93 -9.92 -20.73 -9.10
C GLN A 93 -8.74 -19.77 -8.94
N THR A 94 -8.96 -18.49 -9.20
CA THR A 94 -7.96 -17.45 -8.95
C THR A 94 -7.98 -17.10 -7.45
N PRO A 95 -6.83 -17.13 -6.75
CA PRO A 95 -6.76 -16.71 -5.35
C PRO A 95 -7.02 -15.20 -5.22
N ILE A 96 -7.56 -14.78 -4.07
CA ILE A 96 -7.80 -13.36 -3.77
C ILE A 96 -6.49 -12.56 -3.83
N PRO A 97 -5.39 -12.95 -3.11
CA PRO A 97 -4.08 -12.35 -3.31
C PRO A 97 -3.45 -12.95 -4.58
N ASN A 98 -3.80 -12.37 -5.73
CA ASN A 98 -3.27 -12.78 -7.03
C ASN A 98 -2.08 -11.93 -7.47
N VAL A 99 -1.45 -12.33 -8.58
CA VAL A 99 -0.26 -11.67 -9.10
C VAL A 99 -0.51 -10.21 -9.52
N ASP A 100 -1.71 -9.88 -10.00
CA ASP A 100 -2.02 -8.51 -10.42
C ASP A 100 -2.10 -7.57 -9.22
N LEU A 101 -2.73 -8.02 -8.13
CA LEU A 101 -2.76 -7.26 -6.88
C LEU A 101 -1.35 -7.11 -6.29
N ALA A 102 -0.58 -8.19 -6.25
CA ALA A 102 0.80 -8.16 -5.79
C ALA A 102 1.66 -7.21 -6.62
N PHE A 103 1.53 -7.25 -7.95
CA PHE A 103 2.26 -6.36 -8.85
C PHE A 103 1.94 -4.88 -8.57
N ARG A 104 0.66 -4.51 -8.45
CA ARG A 104 0.24 -3.13 -8.18
C ARG A 104 0.77 -2.62 -6.84
N SER A 105 0.74 -3.44 -5.81
CA SER A 105 1.28 -3.09 -4.49
C SER A 105 2.81 -2.94 -4.54
N HIS A 106 3.51 -3.84 -5.23
CA HIS A 106 4.97 -3.80 -5.35
C HIS A 106 5.47 -2.60 -6.16
N VAL A 107 4.74 -2.16 -7.19
CA VAL A 107 5.12 -0.96 -7.96
C VAL A 107 5.27 0.24 -7.03
N VAL A 108 4.32 0.45 -6.11
CA VAL A 108 4.37 1.58 -5.17
C VAL A 108 5.59 1.49 -4.25
N LEU A 109 5.87 0.30 -3.72
CA LEU A 109 7.04 0.08 -2.85
C LEU A 109 8.37 0.26 -3.59
N CYS A 110 8.48 -0.28 -4.81
CA CYS A 110 9.68 -0.11 -5.63
C CYS A 110 9.91 1.35 -6.01
N LEU A 111 8.87 2.09 -6.36
CA LEU A 111 8.98 3.52 -6.65
C LEU A 111 9.41 4.32 -5.43
N ALA A 112 8.92 3.97 -4.24
CA ALA A 112 9.33 4.62 -3.00
C ALA A 112 10.82 4.43 -2.74
N GLU A 113 11.32 3.19 -2.83
CA GLU A 113 12.74 2.88 -2.68
C GLU A 113 13.60 3.60 -3.72
N MET A 114 13.18 3.57 -4.99
CA MET A 114 13.87 4.28 -6.06
C MET A 114 13.89 5.78 -5.84
N SER A 115 12.77 6.36 -5.42
CA SER A 115 12.64 7.80 -5.11
C SER A 115 13.60 8.21 -4.00
N GLU A 116 13.69 7.43 -2.92
CA GLU A 116 14.63 7.67 -1.83
C GLU A 116 16.08 7.63 -2.32
N ARG A 117 16.46 6.57 -3.04
CA ARG A 117 17.84 6.39 -3.53
C ARG A 117 18.29 7.45 -4.53
N LEU A 118 17.37 7.93 -5.36
CA LEU A 118 17.65 8.94 -6.38
C LEU A 118 17.46 10.37 -5.88
N GLY A 119 16.75 10.56 -4.75
CA GLY A 119 16.35 11.87 -4.26
C GLY A 119 15.38 12.60 -5.21
N LEU A 120 14.52 11.84 -5.93
CA LEU A 120 13.64 12.37 -6.98
C LEU A 120 12.22 11.87 -6.80
N ALA A 121 11.24 12.69 -7.15
CA ALA A 121 9.88 12.22 -7.37
C ALA A 121 9.82 11.39 -8.66
N LEU A 122 9.19 10.21 -8.59
CA LEU A 122 9.07 9.29 -9.71
C LEU A 122 7.62 9.08 -10.09
N PHE A 123 7.39 8.90 -11.38
CA PHE A 123 6.08 8.68 -11.97
C PHE A 123 6.06 7.33 -12.71
N TYR A 124 4.97 6.61 -12.57
CA TYR A 124 4.78 5.33 -13.24
C TYR A 124 3.56 5.38 -14.17
N ASP A 125 3.78 5.04 -15.41
CA ASP A 125 2.70 4.85 -16.38
C ASP A 125 2.33 3.37 -16.48
N GLU A 126 1.11 3.02 -16.06
CA GLU A 126 0.64 1.64 -16.00
C GLU A 126 0.54 0.99 -17.39
N LYS A 127 0.22 1.78 -18.43
CA LYS A 127 0.04 1.25 -19.80
C LYS A 127 1.38 0.92 -20.45
N SER A 128 2.33 1.85 -20.38
CA SER A 128 3.65 1.65 -20.98
C SER A 128 4.63 0.93 -20.04
N ARG A 129 4.27 0.78 -18.76
CA ARG A 129 5.12 0.25 -17.68
C ARG A 129 6.46 0.98 -17.55
N LYS A 130 6.46 2.27 -17.85
CA LYS A 130 7.64 3.12 -17.75
C LYS A 130 7.65 3.91 -16.45
N ILE A 131 8.85 4.06 -15.90
CA ILE A 131 9.13 4.96 -14.78
C ILE A 131 9.79 6.20 -15.36
N THR A 132 9.33 7.38 -14.93
CA THR A 132 9.88 8.66 -15.36
C THR A 132 10.11 9.60 -14.19
N THR A 133 10.98 10.56 -14.37
CA THR A 133 11.13 11.73 -13.50
C THR A 133 10.09 12.81 -13.85
N GLY A 134 9.98 13.85 -13.04
CA GLY A 134 9.05 14.95 -13.30
C GLY A 134 9.34 15.75 -14.58
N ASP A 135 10.57 15.72 -15.08
CA ASP A 135 10.98 16.31 -16.38
C ASP A 135 10.85 15.31 -17.56
N GLY A 136 10.26 14.14 -17.33
CA GLY A 136 9.94 13.16 -18.37
C GLY A 136 11.08 12.22 -18.76
N ARG A 137 12.25 12.26 -18.11
CA ARG A 137 13.32 11.29 -18.37
C ARG A 137 12.92 9.90 -17.90
N VAL A 138 13.19 8.89 -18.74
CA VAL A 138 12.94 7.49 -18.38
C VAL A 138 13.99 7.02 -17.38
N VAL A 139 13.53 6.40 -16.31
CA VAL A 139 14.37 5.79 -15.27
C VAL A 139 14.30 4.28 -15.41
N PRO A 140 15.43 3.58 -15.55
CA PRO A 140 15.42 2.12 -15.59
C PRO A 140 15.02 1.56 -14.22
N PRO A 141 14.28 0.43 -14.17
CA PRO A 141 13.94 -0.19 -12.89
C PRO A 141 15.20 -0.67 -12.17
N LEU A 142 15.14 -0.69 -10.84
CA LEU A 142 16.18 -1.30 -10.03
C LEU A 142 16.26 -2.80 -10.31
N THR A 143 17.48 -3.30 -10.39
CA THR A 143 17.76 -4.73 -10.47
C THR A 143 18.62 -5.15 -9.29
N TYR A 144 18.68 -6.44 -8.99
CA TYR A 144 19.51 -6.96 -7.89
C TYR A 144 21.00 -6.60 -8.00
N THR A 145 21.47 -6.27 -9.19
CA THR A 145 22.86 -5.89 -9.46
C THR A 145 23.07 -4.38 -9.55
N THR A 146 22.00 -3.59 -9.51
CA THR A 146 22.07 -2.13 -9.68
C THR A 146 21.63 -1.45 -8.39
N LEU A 147 22.59 -1.02 -7.59
CA LEU A 147 22.33 -0.28 -6.35
C LEU A 147 21.83 1.14 -6.63
N VAL A 148 22.28 1.76 -7.71
CA VAL A 148 21.84 3.09 -8.16
C VAL A 148 21.63 3.04 -9.67
N PRO A 149 20.43 3.35 -10.19
CA PRO A 149 20.21 3.45 -11.62
C PRO A 149 21.05 4.58 -12.21
N LYS A 150 21.70 4.32 -13.33
CA LYS A 150 22.34 5.40 -14.10
C LYS A 150 21.24 6.15 -14.85
N LEU A 151 21.07 7.42 -14.53
CA LEU A 151 20.22 8.32 -15.30
C LEU A 151 20.99 8.73 -16.55
N GLY A 152 20.44 8.41 -17.72
CA GLY A 152 21.00 8.81 -19.02
C GLY A 152 20.78 10.30 -19.31
#